data_5158dcbaa741dabe6d2c769c35875f60
#
_entry.id   5158dcbaa741dabe6d2c769c35875f60
#
_cell.length_a   1.000
_cell.length_b   1.000
_cell.length_c   1.000
_cell.angle_alpha   90.00
_cell.angle_beta   90.00
_cell.angle_gamma   90.00
#
_symmetry.space_group_name_H-M   'P 1'
#
loop_
_entity.id
_entity.type
_entity.pdbx_description
1 polymer ?
#
loop_
_entity_poly.entity_id
_entity_poly.type
_entity_poly.pdbx_seq_one_letter_code
_entity_poly.pdbx_strand_id
1 'polypeptide(L)'
;MNRTLLIACALLLAFSPAVLAQKKKRSTPTPQRNRTTTPAPAPVPDTRKEATEVATTIKALTKFLFIYGKIANGLEVAEDQAKRTRVPASVIEQTIKSKNGVQAGIAGLKDQIDKLGQTLQANPRLQVPYINLAGVTQKIVEAQGLVQNNQFDEAGRSLVTAVERLADILLLVK
;
A
#
# COMPACT_ATOMS: atom_id res chain seq x y z
N MET A 1 -38.47 -10.01 -6.30
CA MET A 1 -39.15 -9.49 -7.52
C MET A 1 -38.08 -8.97 -8.48
N ASN A 2 -37.96 -9.68 -9.60
CA ASN A 2 -37.62 -9.20 -10.97
C ASN A 2 -36.21 -8.58 -11.18
N ARG A 3 -35.45 -8.86 -12.23
CA ARG A 3 -35.61 -9.59 -13.51
C ARG A 3 -34.21 -9.83 -14.10
N THR A 4 -33.92 -11.03 -14.43
CA THR A 4 -33.25 -11.53 -15.64
C THR A 4 -33.04 -10.50 -16.76
N LEU A 5 -31.83 -10.43 -17.31
CA LEU A 5 -31.63 -10.23 -18.74
C LEU A 5 -30.37 -10.98 -19.22
N LEU A 6 -30.61 -12.10 -19.88
CA LEU A 6 -29.73 -12.81 -20.80
C LEU A 6 -29.64 -12.01 -22.11
N ILE A 7 -28.45 -11.78 -22.62
CA ILE A 7 -28.25 -11.55 -24.06
C ILE A 7 -27.04 -12.37 -24.50
N ALA A 8 -27.35 -13.44 -25.18
CA ALA A 8 -26.46 -14.17 -26.09
C ALA A 8 -26.38 -13.44 -27.42
N CYS A 9 -25.19 -13.30 -27.98
CA CYS A 9 -25.02 -13.11 -29.43
C CYS A 9 -23.73 -13.76 -29.87
N ALA A 10 -23.90 -14.91 -30.49
CA ALA A 10 -22.93 -15.58 -31.35
C ALA A 10 -22.82 -14.83 -32.68
N LEU A 11 -21.61 -14.62 -33.18
CA LEU A 11 -21.36 -14.34 -34.59
C LEU A 11 -20.03 -14.97 -35.01
N LEU A 12 -20.18 -16.11 -35.67
CA LEU A 12 -19.20 -16.77 -36.53
C LEU A 12 -18.96 -15.93 -37.78
N LEU A 13 -17.73 -15.67 -38.11
CA LEU A 13 -17.34 -15.38 -39.51
C LEU A 13 -16.00 -16.05 -39.80
N ALA A 14 -16.13 -17.10 -40.62
CA ALA A 14 -15.06 -17.79 -41.28
C ALA A 14 -14.46 -16.90 -42.38
N PHE A 15 -13.13 -16.82 -42.45
CA PHE A 15 -12.43 -16.38 -43.65
C PHE A 15 -11.36 -17.40 -44.02
N SER A 16 -11.56 -18.00 -45.18
CA SER A 16 -10.73 -18.97 -45.83
C SER A 16 -9.44 -18.36 -46.42
N PRO A 17 -8.37 -19.16 -46.60
CA PRO A 17 -7.09 -18.71 -47.09
C PRO A 17 -7.02 -18.68 -48.62
N ALA A 18 -6.45 -17.63 -49.14
CA ALA A 18 -6.01 -17.59 -50.55
C ALA A 18 -4.57 -18.11 -50.65
N VAL A 19 -4.45 -19.26 -51.28
CA VAL A 19 -3.17 -19.85 -51.71
C VAL A 19 -2.67 -19.08 -52.94
N LEU A 20 -1.53 -18.40 -52.79
CA LEU A 20 -0.75 -17.92 -53.95
C LEU A 20 0.60 -18.63 -53.98
N ALA A 21 0.70 -19.57 -54.90
CA ALA A 21 1.95 -20.25 -55.26
C ALA A 21 2.95 -19.25 -55.86
N GLN A 22 4.08 -19.02 -55.22
CA GLN A 22 5.23 -18.32 -55.80
C GLN A 22 6.42 -19.24 -56.04
N LYS A 23 6.78 -19.23 -57.27
CA LYS A 23 7.82 -19.92 -58.05
C LYS A 23 9.19 -19.94 -57.36
N LYS A 24 9.71 -21.14 -57.18
CA LYS A 24 11.01 -21.55 -56.69
C LYS A 24 12.16 -20.93 -57.50
N LYS A 25 12.87 -19.95 -56.96
CA LYS A 25 14.22 -19.60 -57.44
C LYS A 25 15.22 -20.24 -56.51
N ARG A 26 15.98 -21.20 -57.11
CA ARG A 26 17.05 -21.95 -56.53
C ARG A 26 18.22 -21.01 -56.30
N SER A 27 18.51 -20.59 -55.08
CA SER A 27 19.74 -19.90 -54.69
C SER A 27 20.56 -20.79 -53.78
N THR A 28 21.83 -20.90 -54.11
CA THR A 28 22.90 -21.64 -53.50
C THR A 28 22.98 -21.39 -51.98
N PRO A 29 23.19 -22.41 -51.10
CA PRO A 29 23.31 -22.19 -49.67
C PRO A 29 24.72 -21.66 -49.38
N THR A 30 24.79 -20.38 -49.07
CA THR A 30 25.91 -19.79 -48.33
C THR A 30 25.84 -20.29 -46.87
N PRO A 31 26.93 -20.78 -46.27
CA PRO A 31 26.89 -21.21 -44.85
C PRO A 31 26.61 -20.00 -43.97
N GLN A 32 25.36 -19.89 -43.55
CA GLN A 32 24.93 -18.88 -42.59
C GLN A 32 25.47 -19.25 -41.22
N ARG A 33 26.56 -18.59 -40.85
CA ARG A 33 27.13 -18.62 -39.51
C ARG A 33 26.04 -18.29 -38.51
N ASN A 34 25.51 -19.30 -37.83
CA ASN A 34 24.54 -19.13 -36.75
C ASN A 34 25.13 -18.15 -35.72
N ARG A 35 24.82 -16.85 -35.86
CA ARG A 35 24.94 -15.93 -34.74
C ARG A 35 23.87 -16.35 -33.74
N THR A 36 24.29 -17.01 -32.69
CA THR A 36 23.49 -17.18 -31.49
C THR A 36 23.18 -15.78 -31.00
N THR A 37 22.04 -15.26 -31.38
CA THR A 37 21.52 -14.04 -30.80
C THR A 37 21.16 -14.36 -29.35
N THR A 38 22.05 -14.01 -28.43
CA THR A 38 21.74 -13.99 -27.00
C THR A 38 20.44 -13.17 -26.86
N PRO A 39 19.38 -13.76 -26.29
CA PRO A 39 18.14 -13.01 -26.08
C PRO A 39 18.48 -11.73 -25.31
N ALA A 40 18.03 -10.59 -25.80
CA ALA A 40 18.18 -9.34 -25.08
C ALA A 40 17.56 -9.52 -23.69
N PRO A 41 18.26 -9.06 -22.60
CA PRO A 41 17.71 -9.15 -21.26
C PRO A 41 16.31 -8.51 -21.27
N ALA A 42 15.32 -9.22 -20.72
CA ALA A 42 13.98 -8.69 -20.58
C ALA A 42 14.06 -7.34 -19.84
N PRO A 43 13.33 -6.30 -20.29
CA PRO A 43 13.36 -5.00 -19.63
C PRO A 43 13.03 -5.18 -18.16
N VAL A 44 13.92 -4.67 -17.30
CA VAL A 44 13.72 -4.69 -15.84
C VAL A 44 12.50 -3.84 -15.54
N PRO A 45 11.41 -4.38 -14.98
CA PRO A 45 10.25 -3.58 -14.62
C PRO A 45 10.67 -2.44 -13.69
N ASP A 46 10.22 -1.24 -14.00
CA ASP A 46 10.51 -0.03 -13.23
C ASP A 46 9.67 -0.06 -11.94
N THR A 47 10.31 -0.14 -10.78
CA THR A 47 9.68 -0.14 -9.45
C THR A 47 9.59 1.26 -8.83
N ARG A 48 9.86 2.32 -9.59
CA ARG A 48 9.86 3.71 -9.10
C ARG A 48 8.50 4.17 -8.59
N LYS A 49 7.43 3.67 -9.21
CA LYS A 49 6.07 4.00 -8.78
C LYS A 49 5.82 3.47 -7.38
N GLU A 50 6.10 2.21 -7.15
CA GLU A 50 5.93 1.54 -5.86
C GLU A 50 6.83 2.16 -4.79
N ALA A 51 8.08 2.46 -5.10
CA ALA A 51 8.99 3.18 -4.21
C ALA A 51 8.43 4.57 -3.84
N THR A 52 7.82 5.28 -4.79
CA THR A 52 7.19 6.58 -4.55
C THR A 52 5.97 6.44 -3.64
N GLU A 53 5.17 5.39 -3.79
CA GLU A 53 4.02 5.12 -2.94
C GLU A 53 4.44 4.80 -1.50
N VAL A 54 5.49 3.96 -1.31
CA VAL A 54 6.08 3.71 0.02
C VAL A 54 6.57 5.02 0.65
N ALA A 55 7.34 5.82 -0.08
CA ALA A 55 7.85 7.11 0.41
C ALA A 55 6.71 8.08 0.76
N THR A 56 5.62 8.08 0.01
CA THR A 56 4.43 8.90 0.28
C THR A 56 3.73 8.45 1.56
N THR A 57 3.63 7.14 1.79
CA THR A 57 3.06 6.57 3.00
C THR A 57 3.91 6.92 4.23
N ILE A 58 5.25 6.84 4.13
CA ILE A 58 6.18 7.30 5.18
C ILE A 58 5.93 8.77 5.53
N LYS A 59 5.84 9.64 4.52
CA LYS A 59 5.57 11.07 4.73
C LYS A 59 4.23 11.33 5.40
N ALA A 60 3.18 10.58 5.03
CA ALA A 60 1.86 10.69 5.65
C ALA A 60 1.90 10.28 7.12
N LEU A 61 2.52 9.14 7.43
CA LEU A 61 2.66 8.64 8.79
C LEU A 61 3.51 9.57 9.67
N THR A 62 4.61 10.12 9.14
CA THR A 62 5.45 11.09 9.86
C THR A 62 4.70 12.39 10.16
N LYS A 63 3.92 12.91 9.20
CA LYS A 63 3.05 14.09 9.43
C LYS A 63 2.00 13.81 10.50
N PHE A 64 1.40 12.63 10.45
CA PHE A 64 0.44 12.22 11.46
C PHE A 64 1.10 12.15 12.85
N LEU A 65 2.28 11.53 12.98
CA LEU A 65 3.03 11.45 14.23
C LEU A 65 3.32 12.82 14.83
N PHE A 66 3.66 13.81 14.01
CA PHE A 66 3.88 15.18 14.48
C PHE A 66 2.62 15.79 15.12
N ILE A 67 1.45 15.58 14.50
CA ILE A 67 0.16 16.05 15.02
C ILE A 67 -0.25 15.22 16.23
N TYR A 68 -0.07 13.90 16.14
CA TYR A 68 -0.35 12.94 17.20
C TYR A 68 0.33 13.30 18.51
N GLY A 69 1.64 13.58 18.49
CA GLY A 69 2.38 13.93 19.72
C GLY A 69 1.84 15.16 20.43
N LYS A 70 1.34 16.16 19.68
CA LYS A 70 0.70 17.34 20.28
C LYS A 70 -0.64 17.01 20.94
N ILE A 71 -1.43 16.13 20.30
CA ILE A 71 -2.74 15.73 20.80
C ILE A 71 -2.58 14.79 21.99
N ALA A 72 -1.68 13.81 21.90
CA ALA A 72 -1.41 12.82 22.94
C ALA A 72 -1.03 13.48 24.26
N ASN A 73 -0.07 14.41 24.24
CA ASN A 73 0.31 15.18 25.44
C ASN A 73 -0.88 15.94 26.04
N GLY A 74 -1.73 16.55 25.21
CA GLY A 74 -2.95 17.23 25.69
C GLY A 74 -3.97 16.28 26.33
N LEU A 75 -4.10 15.07 25.78
CA LEU A 75 -5.00 14.04 26.31
C LEU A 75 -4.50 13.50 27.66
N GLU A 76 -3.20 13.23 27.80
CA GLU A 76 -2.59 12.78 29.06
C GLU A 76 -2.76 13.82 30.17
N VAL A 77 -2.50 15.09 29.89
CA VAL A 77 -2.73 16.20 30.83
C VAL A 77 -4.19 16.30 31.24
N ALA A 78 -5.13 16.20 30.29
CA ALA A 78 -6.56 16.24 30.58
C ALA A 78 -7.01 15.05 31.44
N GLU A 79 -6.47 13.86 31.18
CA GLU A 79 -6.75 12.64 31.95
C GLU A 79 -6.25 12.74 33.39
N ASP A 80 -5.03 13.26 33.58
CA ASP A 80 -4.46 13.48 34.91
C ASP A 80 -5.22 14.57 35.69
N GLN A 81 -5.69 15.62 35.03
CA GLN A 81 -6.56 16.62 35.65
C GLN A 81 -7.90 16.01 36.08
N ALA A 82 -8.47 15.13 35.23
CA ALA A 82 -9.75 14.46 35.52
C ALA A 82 -9.66 13.57 36.78
N LYS A 83 -8.50 12.98 37.06
CA LYS A 83 -8.26 12.18 38.28
C LYS A 83 -8.16 13.02 39.53
N ARG A 84 -7.77 14.28 39.42
CA ARG A 84 -7.47 15.18 40.58
C ARG A 84 -8.58 16.17 40.90
N THR A 85 -9.37 16.59 39.91
CA THR A 85 -10.32 17.70 40.08
C THR A 85 -11.55 17.46 39.18
N ARG A 86 -12.69 18.09 39.56
CA ARG A 86 -13.88 18.08 38.70
C ARG A 86 -13.60 18.83 37.40
N VAL A 87 -13.54 18.12 36.28
CA VAL A 87 -13.24 18.70 34.97
C VAL A 87 -14.48 19.36 34.39
N PRO A 88 -14.38 20.58 33.80
CA PRO A 88 -15.48 21.22 33.09
C PRO A 88 -15.97 20.36 31.92
N ALA A 89 -17.28 20.37 31.63
CA ALA A 89 -17.89 19.60 30.56
C ALA A 89 -17.26 19.88 29.18
N SER A 90 -16.86 21.13 28.93
CA SER A 90 -16.19 21.54 27.70
C SER A 90 -14.83 20.86 27.48
N VAL A 91 -14.08 20.62 28.55
CA VAL A 91 -12.79 19.92 28.47
C VAL A 91 -13.01 18.43 28.19
N ILE A 92 -14.03 17.82 28.80
CA ILE A 92 -14.40 16.42 28.52
C ILE A 92 -14.78 16.26 27.04
N GLU A 93 -15.62 17.16 26.52
CA GLU A 93 -16.03 17.13 25.11
C GLU A 93 -14.84 17.28 24.15
N GLN A 94 -13.94 18.23 24.44
CA GLN A 94 -12.72 18.43 23.66
C GLN A 94 -11.81 17.21 23.69
N THR A 95 -11.68 16.55 24.84
CA THR A 95 -10.88 15.32 25.00
C THR A 95 -11.44 14.18 24.16
N ILE A 96 -12.76 13.98 24.20
CA ILE A 96 -13.45 12.96 23.38
C ILE A 96 -13.24 13.25 21.89
N LYS A 97 -13.42 14.50 21.46
CA LYS A 97 -13.23 14.92 20.08
C LYS A 97 -11.79 14.67 19.59
N SER A 98 -10.81 15.00 20.42
CA SER A 98 -9.40 14.79 20.13
C SER A 98 -9.05 13.30 20.01
N LYS A 99 -9.55 12.47 20.94
CA LYS A 99 -9.38 11.01 20.89
C LYS A 99 -10.00 10.41 19.63
N ASN A 100 -11.23 10.81 19.29
CA ASN A 100 -11.89 10.34 18.06
C ASN A 100 -11.12 10.78 16.81
N GLY A 101 -10.55 11.99 16.79
CA GLY A 101 -9.71 12.49 15.72
C GLY A 101 -8.44 11.63 15.52
N VAL A 102 -7.79 11.25 16.61
CA VAL A 102 -6.63 10.34 16.58
C VAL A 102 -7.02 8.97 16.05
N GLN A 103 -8.12 8.39 16.53
CA GLN A 103 -8.61 7.09 16.05
C GLN A 103 -8.94 7.11 14.56
N ALA A 104 -9.62 8.14 14.08
CA ALA A 104 -9.92 8.32 12.66
C ALA A 104 -8.64 8.48 11.81
N GLY A 105 -7.65 9.20 12.33
CA GLY A 105 -6.35 9.34 11.68
C GLY A 105 -5.60 8.02 11.53
N ILE A 106 -5.58 7.19 12.60
CA ILE A 106 -4.96 5.85 12.55
C ILE A 106 -5.71 4.94 11.57
N ALA A 107 -7.04 4.99 11.54
CA ALA A 107 -7.84 4.23 10.58
C ALA A 107 -7.51 4.64 9.13
N GLY A 108 -7.40 5.94 8.85
CA GLY A 108 -6.99 6.44 7.54
C GLY A 108 -5.58 6.01 7.12
N LEU A 109 -4.65 5.91 8.08
CA LEU A 109 -3.30 5.37 7.82
C LEU A 109 -3.36 3.87 7.50
N LYS A 110 -4.19 3.12 8.21
CA LYS A 110 -4.41 1.69 7.91
C LYS A 110 -4.90 1.50 6.48
N ASP A 111 -5.89 2.28 6.05
CA ASP A 111 -6.42 2.23 4.67
C ASP A 111 -5.34 2.55 3.62
N GLN A 112 -4.43 3.49 3.91
CA GLN A 112 -3.29 3.78 3.03
C GLN A 112 -2.32 2.61 2.93
N ILE A 113 -2.03 1.94 4.06
CA ILE A 113 -1.16 0.77 4.10
C ILE A 113 -1.79 -0.41 3.36
N ASP A 114 -3.09 -0.62 3.50
CA ASP A 114 -3.82 -1.67 2.79
C ASP A 114 -3.79 -1.43 1.26
N LYS A 115 -3.93 -0.18 0.79
CA LYS A 115 -3.76 0.20 -0.62
C LYS A 115 -2.33 -0.04 -1.11
N LEU A 116 -1.33 0.35 -0.31
CA LEU A 116 0.07 0.06 -0.63
C LEU A 116 0.30 -1.45 -0.76
N GLY A 117 -0.31 -2.27 0.13
CA GLY A 117 -0.27 -3.72 0.05
C GLY A 117 -0.79 -4.25 -1.28
N GLN A 118 -1.91 -3.74 -1.77
CA GLN A 118 -2.45 -4.11 -3.09
C GLN A 118 -1.48 -3.76 -4.22
N THR A 119 -0.85 -2.59 -4.16
CA THR A 119 0.14 -2.17 -5.16
C THR A 119 1.38 -3.07 -5.15
N LEU A 120 1.94 -3.40 -3.98
CA LEU A 120 3.09 -4.28 -3.87
C LEU A 120 2.77 -5.72 -4.30
N GLN A 121 1.59 -6.22 -3.94
CA GLN A 121 1.12 -7.56 -4.29
C GLN A 121 0.96 -7.76 -5.81
N ALA A 122 0.58 -6.71 -6.53
CA ALA A 122 0.39 -6.75 -7.98
C ALA A 122 1.71 -6.98 -8.74
N ASN A 123 2.87 -6.73 -8.12
CA ASN A 123 4.18 -6.91 -8.73
C ASN A 123 4.89 -8.13 -8.13
N PRO A 124 5.07 -9.24 -8.90
CA PRO A 124 5.71 -10.47 -8.40
C PRO A 124 7.12 -10.29 -7.84
N ARG A 125 7.84 -9.24 -8.25
CA ARG A 125 9.18 -8.92 -7.74
C ARG A 125 9.16 -8.30 -6.34
N LEU A 126 8.01 -7.78 -5.91
CA LEU A 126 7.84 -7.10 -4.63
C LEU A 126 7.20 -7.99 -3.56
N GLN A 127 7.30 -9.32 -3.72
CA GLN A 127 6.76 -10.26 -2.72
C GLN A 127 7.41 -10.09 -1.34
N VAL A 128 8.72 -9.85 -1.27
CA VAL A 128 9.43 -9.62 0.00
C VAL A 128 8.97 -8.31 0.66
N PRO A 129 8.96 -7.14 -0.04
CA PRO A 129 8.32 -5.92 0.46
C PRO A 129 6.88 -6.12 0.92
N TYR A 130 6.06 -6.84 0.15
CA TYR A 130 4.67 -7.14 0.48
C TYR A 130 4.54 -7.94 1.80
N ILE A 131 5.35 -9.00 1.98
CA ILE A 131 5.34 -9.81 3.21
C ILE A 131 5.73 -8.95 4.41
N ASN A 132 6.75 -8.10 4.27
CA ASN A 132 7.22 -7.23 5.35
C ASN A 132 6.18 -6.16 5.74
N LEU A 133 5.28 -5.78 4.82
CA LEU A 133 4.21 -4.83 5.08
C LEU A 133 3.22 -5.33 6.15
N ALA A 134 3.06 -6.65 6.31
CA ALA A 134 2.25 -7.22 7.38
C ALA A 134 2.70 -6.76 8.77
N GLY A 135 4.01 -6.61 8.98
CA GLY A 135 4.56 -6.10 10.22
C GLY A 135 4.25 -4.61 10.47
N VAL A 136 4.09 -3.80 9.40
CA VAL A 136 3.64 -2.41 9.50
C VAL A 136 2.17 -2.37 9.88
N THR A 137 1.32 -3.14 9.19
CA THR A 137 -0.11 -3.25 9.49
C THR A 137 -0.34 -3.65 10.95
N GLN A 138 0.43 -4.63 11.46
CA GLN A 138 0.34 -5.05 12.85
C GLN A 138 0.61 -3.90 13.82
N LYS A 139 1.64 -3.07 13.55
CA LYS A 139 1.98 -1.92 14.41
C LYS A 139 0.91 -0.82 14.38
N ILE A 140 0.25 -0.61 13.26
CA ILE A 140 -0.88 0.31 13.17
C ILE A 140 -2.09 -0.19 13.97
N VAL A 141 -2.42 -1.49 13.87
CA VAL A 141 -3.51 -2.10 14.65
C VAL A 141 -3.21 -2.07 16.14
N GLU A 142 -1.97 -2.34 16.54
CA GLU A 142 -1.50 -2.22 17.93
C GLU A 142 -1.68 -0.78 18.44
N ALA A 143 -1.24 0.22 17.69
CA ALA A 143 -1.42 1.62 18.06
C ALA A 143 -2.90 2.00 18.20
N GLN A 144 -3.78 1.49 17.34
CA GLN A 144 -5.22 1.70 17.45
C GLN A 144 -5.78 1.15 18.77
N GLY A 145 -5.41 -0.06 19.16
CA GLY A 145 -5.82 -0.67 20.42
C GLY A 145 -5.30 0.10 21.65
N LEU A 146 -4.04 0.55 21.59
CA LEU A 146 -3.42 1.34 22.66
C LEU A 146 -4.13 2.69 22.88
N VAL A 147 -4.51 3.39 21.79
CA VAL A 147 -5.30 4.64 21.88
C VAL A 147 -6.67 4.38 22.49
N GLN A 148 -7.32 3.26 22.18
CA GLN A 148 -8.60 2.91 22.81
C GLN A 148 -8.47 2.77 24.32
N ASN A 149 -7.32 2.23 24.79
CA ASN A 149 -7.01 2.02 26.19
C ASN A 149 -6.34 3.25 26.87
N ASN A 150 -6.29 4.40 26.22
CA ASN A 150 -5.65 5.65 26.67
C ASN A 150 -4.12 5.52 26.87
N GLN A 151 -3.48 4.54 26.25
CA GLN A 151 -2.03 4.32 26.30
C GLN A 151 -1.38 5.09 25.12
N PHE A 152 -1.40 6.43 25.22
CA PHE A 152 -1.00 7.27 24.08
C PHE A 152 0.50 7.22 23.79
N ASP A 153 1.35 7.13 24.82
CA ASP A 153 2.79 7.06 24.63
C ASP A 153 3.21 5.76 23.92
N GLU A 154 2.68 4.62 24.37
CA GLU A 154 2.92 3.32 23.73
C GLU A 154 2.38 3.27 22.30
N ALA A 155 1.23 3.88 22.05
CA ALA A 155 0.68 3.98 20.69
C ALA A 155 1.62 4.81 19.79
N GLY A 156 2.17 5.91 20.30
CA GLY A 156 3.19 6.69 19.61
C GLY A 156 4.41 5.87 19.23
N ARG A 157 4.93 5.06 20.14
CA ARG A 157 6.08 4.16 19.89
C ARG A 157 5.77 3.12 18.82
N SER A 158 4.57 2.54 18.85
CA SER A 158 4.13 1.59 17.80
C SER A 158 4.05 2.25 16.43
N LEU A 159 3.59 3.50 16.35
CA LEU A 159 3.56 4.27 15.11
C LEU A 159 4.97 4.63 14.60
N VAL A 160 5.93 4.96 15.49
CA VAL A 160 7.35 5.16 15.14
C VAL A 160 7.92 3.88 14.53
N THR A 161 7.69 2.74 15.19
CA THR A 161 8.14 1.43 14.66
C THR A 161 7.52 1.12 13.29
N ALA A 162 6.28 1.55 13.03
CA ALA A 162 5.67 1.41 11.70
C ALA A 162 6.40 2.25 10.64
N VAL A 163 6.87 3.48 10.97
CA VAL A 163 7.70 4.30 10.06
C VAL A 163 9.02 3.63 9.76
N GLU A 164 9.71 3.11 10.78
CA GLU A 164 11.00 2.41 10.62
C GLU A 164 10.86 1.22 9.67
N ARG A 165 9.85 0.38 9.88
CA ARG A 165 9.57 -0.76 8.98
C ARG A 165 9.22 -0.35 7.55
N LEU A 166 8.48 0.75 7.36
CA LEU A 166 8.23 1.29 6.02
C LEU A 166 9.52 1.79 5.34
N ALA A 167 10.45 2.38 6.12
CA ALA A 167 11.75 2.77 5.60
C ALA A 167 12.57 1.56 5.14
N ASP A 168 12.55 0.45 5.90
CA ASP A 168 13.19 -0.80 5.51
C ASP A 168 12.56 -1.36 4.22
N ILE A 169 11.24 -1.32 4.09
CA ILE A 169 10.53 -1.72 2.86
C ILE A 169 10.96 -0.86 1.67
N LEU A 170 11.13 0.46 1.86
CA LEU A 170 11.58 1.36 0.80
C LEU A 170 12.95 0.96 0.25
N LEU A 171 13.86 0.47 1.10
CA LEU A 171 15.17 -0.02 0.68
C LEU A 171 15.08 -1.30 -0.17
N LEU A 172 14.03 -2.10 0.01
CA LEU A 172 13.79 -3.34 -0.73
C LEU A 172 13.09 -3.13 -2.08
N VAL A 173 12.46 -1.98 -2.30
CA VAL A 173 11.69 -1.66 -3.52
C VAL A 173 12.56 -1.01 -4.61
N LYS A 174 13.83 -0.77 -4.35
CA LYS A 174 14.79 -0.13 -5.29
C LYS A 174 15.18 -1.02 -6.47
#